data_05c53bb3593738bf807ff0ff17bb0778
#
_entry.id   05c53bb3593738bf807ff0ff17bb0778
#
_cell.length_a   1.000
_cell.length_b   1.000
_cell.length_c   1.000
_cell.angle_alpha   90.00
_cell.angle_beta   90.00
_cell.angle_gamma   90.00
#
_symmetry.space_group_name_H-M   'P 1'
#
loop_
_entity.id
_entity.type
_entity.pdbx_description
1 polymer ?
#
loop_
_entity_poly.entity_id
_entity_poly.type
_entity_poly.pdbx_seq_one_letter_code
_entity_poly.pdbx_strand_id
1 'polypeptide(L)'
;LESRDFAYDAASYYKEICNKLDIPLIFKASYDKANRSSFDSFRGPGIIKGMEILNEIKQNLEIPIVTDVHNVPEAEIASEFCDVIQIPAFLARQTDLVEAIAKTKRVVNIKKPQFISPFQVKNIVDKFRHFGNNKLLICERGTNFGYDNLVVDMLGFGVIKKSCYDLPIFFDVTHALQCRDLSSSVSQGRSCLLYTSPSPRD
;
A
#
# COMPACT_ATOMS: atom_id res chain seq x y z
N LEU A 1 -1.07 -3.59 12.14
CA LEU A 1 -1.97 -4.00 13.24
C LEU A 1 -1.28 -3.77 14.58
N GLU A 2 -1.88 -2.97 15.46
CA GLU A 2 -1.38 -2.74 16.83
C GLU A 2 -2.04 -3.73 17.79
N SER A 3 -3.37 -3.84 17.73
CA SER A 3 -4.15 -4.88 18.41
C SER A 3 -5.34 -5.28 17.55
N ARG A 4 -5.99 -6.41 17.92
CA ARG A 4 -7.20 -6.90 17.28
C ARG A 4 -8.35 -5.89 17.45
N ASP A 5 -8.59 -5.48 18.67
CA ASP A 5 -9.74 -4.62 18.99
C ASP A 5 -9.59 -3.25 18.34
N PHE A 6 -8.41 -2.64 18.41
CA PHE A 6 -8.15 -1.37 17.73
C PHE A 6 -8.35 -1.47 16.20
N ALA A 7 -7.90 -2.56 15.59
CA ALA A 7 -8.06 -2.76 14.15
C ALA A 7 -9.53 -2.94 13.75
N TYR A 8 -10.30 -3.67 14.56
CA TYR A 8 -11.72 -3.90 14.34
C TYR A 8 -12.52 -2.60 14.51
N ASP A 9 -12.27 -1.85 15.58
CA ASP A 9 -12.94 -0.58 15.85
C ASP A 9 -12.65 0.44 14.73
N ALA A 10 -11.39 0.54 14.30
CA ALA A 10 -11.00 1.41 13.20
C ALA A 10 -11.70 1.01 11.88
N ALA A 11 -11.74 -0.28 11.55
CA ALA A 11 -12.40 -0.77 10.34
C ALA A 11 -13.90 -0.49 10.37
N SER A 12 -14.56 -0.70 11.52
CA SER A 12 -15.98 -0.42 11.73
C SER A 12 -16.28 1.06 11.55
N TYR A 13 -15.47 1.92 12.15
CA TYR A 13 -15.61 3.38 12.05
C TYR A 13 -15.46 3.86 10.59
N TYR A 14 -14.45 3.38 9.87
CA TYR A 14 -14.27 3.74 8.46
C TYR A 14 -15.42 3.20 7.59
N LYS A 15 -15.91 1.98 7.84
CA LYS A 15 -17.07 1.44 7.13
C LYS A 15 -18.30 2.33 7.31
N GLU A 16 -18.57 2.76 8.55
CA GLU A 16 -19.70 3.64 8.84
C GLU A 16 -19.60 4.98 8.08
N ILE A 17 -18.44 5.63 8.10
CA ILE A 17 -18.21 6.88 7.38
C ILE A 17 -18.35 6.69 5.87
N CYS A 18 -17.71 5.66 5.32
CA CYS A 18 -17.76 5.39 3.90
C CYS A 18 -19.19 5.10 3.41
N ASN A 19 -19.96 4.35 4.21
CA ASN A 19 -21.38 4.12 3.91
C ASN A 19 -22.21 5.41 3.92
N LYS A 20 -21.98 6.30 4.89
CA LYS A 20 -22.67 7.59 4.94
C LYS A 20 -22.36 8.50 3.76
N LEU A 21 -21.17 8.36 3.20
CA LEU A 21 -20.69 9.17 2.08
C LEU A 21 -20.85 8.48 0.71
N ASP A 22 -21.40 7.26 0.69
CA ASP A 22 -21.49 6.42 -0.52
C ASP A 22 -20.14 6.23 -1.21
N ILE A 23 -19.09 5.93 -0.43
CA ILE A 23 -17.72 5.71 -0.90
C ILE A 23 -17.35 4.24 -0.70
N PRO A 24 -16.86 3.53 -1.75
CA PRO A 24 -16.35 2.17 -1.59
C PRO A 24 -15.14 2.12 -0.66
N LEU A 25 -15.09 1.14 0.24
CA LEU A 25 -14.00 0.93 1.18
C LEU A 25 -13.25 -0.36 0.87
N ILE A 26 -11.91 -0.29 0.86
CA ILE A 26 -11.01 -1.44 1.02
C ILE A 26 -10.17 -1.17 2.26
N PHE A 27 -10.30 -2.00 3.29
CA PHE A 27 -9.58 -1.80 4.54
C PHE A 27 -8.15 -2.32 4.44
N LYS A 28 -7.19 -1.47 4.80
CA LYS A 28 -5.75 -1.80 4.75
C LYS A 28 -5.13 -1.86 6.13
N ALA A 29 -4.50 -2.98 6.46
CA ALA A 29 -3.59 -3.01 7.59
C ALA A 29 -2.38 -3.92 7.31
N SER A 30 -1.24 -3.58 7.90
CA SER A 30 -0.01 -4.38 7.83
C SER A 30 0.10 -5.23 9.10
N TYR A 31 0.38 -6.51 8.95
CA TYR A 31 0.65 -7.43 10.07
C TYR A 31 2.07 -7.27 10.62
N ASP A 32 2.98 -6.69 9.84
CA ASP A 32 4.34 -6.36 10.22
C ASP A 32 4.75 -5.00 9.64
N LYS A 33 5.42 -4.20 10.41
CA LYS A 33 6.08 -2.95 10.00
C LYS A 33 7.56 -3.23 9.73
N ALA A 34 7.84 -4.05 8.72
CA ALA A 34 9.14 -4.64 8.44
C ALA A 34 10.27 -3.61 8.17
N ASN A 35 9.93 -2.39 7.76
CA ASN A 35 10.89 -1.33 7.40
C ASN A 35 10.94 -0.15 8.39
N ARG A 36 10.66 -0.39 9.68
CA ARG A 36 10.83 0.63 10.71
C ARG A 36 12.27 1.13 10.77
N SER A 37 12.43 2.45 10.97
CA SER A 37 13.78 3.07 11.09
C SER A 37 14.46 2.70 12.41
N SER A 38 13.69 2.57 13.51
CA SER A 38 14.21 2.11 14.80
C SER A 38 13.98 0.61 14.97
N PHE A 39 15.03 -0.13 15.36
CA PHE A 39 14.96 -1.57 15.58
C PHE A 39 14.11 -1.96 16.81
N ASP A 40 13.98 -1.06 17.79
CA ASP A 40 13.16 -1.24 18.99
C ASP A 40 11.66 -0.96 18.77
N SER A 41 11.27 -0.48 17.57
CA SER A 41 9.87 -0.14 17.30
C SER A 41 9.01 -1.40 17.25
N PHE A 42 7.79 -1.30 17.79
CA PHE A 42 6.80 -2.36 17.66
C PHE A 42 6.53 -2.67 16.19
N ARG A 43 6.63 -3.94 15.82
CA ARG A 43 6.50 -4.38 14.43
C ARG A 43 5.11 -4.88 14.07
N GLY A 44 4.42 -5.52 14.97
CA GLY A 44 3.10 -6.10 14.73
C GLY A 44 2.98 -7.55 15.22
N PRO A 45 1.81 -8.20 15.00
CA PRO A 45 1.54 -9.54 15.51
C PRO A 45 2.18 -10.67 14.70
N GLY A 46 2.80 -10.37 13.55
CA GLY A 46 3.27 -11.36 12.58
C GLY A 46 2.15 -11.87 11.65
N ILE A 47 2.55 -12.63 10.62
CA ILE A 47 1.63 -12.98 9.53
C ILE A 47 0.46 -13.84 9.97
N ILE A 48 0.67 -14.90 10.74
CA ILE A 48 -0.41 -15.85 11.09
C ILE A 48 -1.51 -15.14 11.85
N LYS A 49 -1.16 -14.51 12.99
CA LYS A 49 -2.12 -13.77 13.80
C LYS A 49 -2.70 -12.55 13.08
N GLY A 50 -1.90 -11.91 12.24
CA GLY A 50 -2.34 -10.80 11.41
C GLY A 50 -3.40 -11.21 10.41
N MET A 51 -3.26 -12.37 9.76
CA MET A 51 -4.25 -12.90 8.82
C MET A 51 -5.54 -13.32 9.53
N GLU A 52 -5.47 -13.91 10.72
CA GLU A 52 -6.65 -14.24 11.54
C GLU A 52 -7.47 -12.97 11.84
N ILE A 53 -6.82 -11.90 12.30
CA ILE A 53 -7.47 -10.62 12.61
C ILE A 53 -8.09 -10.00 11.34
N LEU A 54 -7.36 -9.98 10.23
CA LEU A 54 -7.86 -9.40 8.99
C LEU A 54 -9.02 -10.20 8.41
N ASN A 55 -8.97 -11.52 8.52
CA ASN A 55 -10.07 -12.39 8.09
C ASN A 55 -11.33 -12.17 8.93
N GLU A 56 -11.18 -12.03 10.24
CA GLU A 56 -12.31 -11.71 11.13
C GLU A 56 -12.96 -10.37 10.75
N ILE A 57 -12.16 -9.33 10.51
CA ILE A 57 -12.66 -8.02 10.04
C ILE A 57 -13.40 -8.19 8.70
N LYS A 58 -12.80 -8.92 7.76
CA LYS A 58 -13.41 -9.18 6.46
C LYS A 58 -14.77 -9.85 6.57
N GLN A 59 -14.87 -10.92 7.36
CA GLN A 59 -16.09 -11.71 7.49
C GLN A 59 -17.20 -10.93 8.24
N ASN A 60 -16.85 -10.31 9.37
CA ASN A 60 -17.84 -9.65 10.21
C ASN A 60 -18.31 -8.30 9.64
N LEU A 61 -17.42 -7.59 8.96
CA LEU A 61 -17.75 -6.29 8.38
C LEU A 61 -18.06 -6.35 6.87
N GLU A 62 -17.94 -7.50 6.25
CA GLU A 62 -18.21 -7.69 4.80
C GLU A 62 -17.50 -6.65 3.93
N ILE A 63 -16.23 -6.34 4.25
CA ILE A 63 -15.40 -5.39 3.50
C ILE A 63 -14.17 -6.06 2.91
N PRO A 64 -13.75 -5.70 1.70
CA PRO A 64 -12.51 -6.21 1.12
C PRO A 64 -11.29 -5.75 1.91
N ILE A 65 -10.28 -6.62 1.95
CA ILE A 65 -9.06 -6.44 2.73
C ILE A 65 -7.83 -6.36 1.83
N VAL A 66 -6.91 -5.45 2.17
CA VAL A 66 -5.57 -5.40 1.59
C VAL A 66 -4.51 -5.45 2.68
N THR A 67 -3.46 -6.25 2.46
CA THR A 67 -2.23 -6.24 3.27
C THR A 67 -1.00 -6.19 2.38
N ASP A 68 0.12 -5.79 2.96
CA ASP A 68 1.43 -5.87 2.30
C ASP A 68 2.18 -7.13 2.72
N VAL A 69 3.01 -7.67 1.84
CA VAL A 69 3.86 -8.85 2.06
C VAL A 69 5.33 -8.50 1.84
N HIS A 70 6.24 -9.15 2.56
CA HIS A 70 7.65 -8.75 2.61
C HIS A 70 8.61 -9.80 2.08
N ASN A 71 8.16 -11.05 1.94
CA ASN A 71 8.94 -12.17 1.41
C ASN A 71 8.05 -13.15 0.62
N VAL A 72 8.68 -14.09 -0.06
CA VAL A 72 8.01 -15.05 -0.95
C VAL A 72 6.99 -15.94 -0.22
N PRO A 73 7.30 -16.57 0.93
CA PRO A 73 6.31 -17.41 1.64
C PRO A 73 5.05 -16.65 2.10
N GLU A 74 5.20 -15.38 2.47
CA GLU A 74 4.07 -14.56 2.92
C GLU A 74 3.05 -14.28 1.82
N ALA A 75 3.48 -14.26 0.55
CA ALA A 75 2.58 -14.01 -0.57
C ALA A 75 1.48 -15.08 -0.68
N GLU A 76 1.83 -16.36 -0.49
CA GLU A 76 0.89 -17.46 -0.52
C GLU A 76 -0.08 -17.38 0.66
N ILE A 77 0.45 -17.26 1.88
CA ILE A 77 -0.35 -17.17 3.10
C ILE A 77 -1.36 -16.01 3.03
N ALA A 78 -0.89 -14.80 2.66
CA ALA A 78 -1.77 -13.63 2.56
C ALA A 78 -2.85 -13.81 1.50
N SER A 79 -2.56 -14.55 0.42
CA SER A 79 -3.52 -14.76 -0.66
C SER A 79 -4.75 -15.59 -0.27
N GLU A 80 -4.67 -16.39 0.77
CA GLU A 80 -5.80 -17.17 1.25
C GLU A 80 -6.88 -16.27 1.87
N PHE A 81 -6.49 -15.16 2.48
CA PHE A 81 -7.37 -14.30 3.27
C PHE A 81 -7.69 -12.96 2.59
N CYS A 82 -6.70 -12.34 1.92
CA CYS A 82 -6.81 -10.99 1.42
C CYS A 82 -7.31 -10.94 -0.03
N ASP A 83 -8.09 -9.91 -0.35
CA ASP A 83 -8.61 -9.65 -1.70
C ASP A 83 -7.57 -8.95 -2.56
N VAL A 84 -6.75 -8.11 -1.93
CA VAL A 84 -5.67 -7.36 -2.56
C VAL A 84 -4.37 -7.61 -1.81
N ILE A 85 -3.28 -7.86 -2.54
CA ILE A 85 -1.93 -7.96 -1.99
C ILE A 85 -1.13 -6.74 -2.41
N GLN A 86 -0.54 -6.03 -1.46
CA GLN A 86 0.35 -4.91 -1.76
C GLN A 86 1.79 -5.37 -1.80
N ILE A 87 2.50 -5.03 -2.88
CA ILE A 87 3.96 -5.06 -2.88
C ILE A 87 4.51 -3.72 -2.37
N PRO A 88 5.32 -3.72 -1.29
CA PRO A 88 5.90 -2.50 -0.73
C PRO A 88 6.83 -1.78 -1.71
N ALA A 89 6.93 -0.45 -1.58
CA ALA A 89 7.75 0.39 -2.45
C ALA A 89 9.21 -0.07 -2.54
N PHE A 90 9.84 -0.36 -1.40
CA PHE A 90 11.25 -0.80 -1.39
C PHE A 90 11.46 -2.17 -2.02
N LEU A 91 10.44 -3.02 -2.06
CA LEU A 91 10.50 -4.40 -2.56
C LEU A 91 9.92 -4.56 -3.97
N ALA A 92 9.32 -3.51 -4.53
CA ALA A 92 8.59 -3.60 -5.80
C ALA A 92 9.45 -3.99 -7.02
N ARG A 93 10.77 -3.94 -6.91
CA ARG A 93 11.70 -4.39 -7.96
C ARG A 93 12.22 -5.82 -7.78
N GLN A 94 11.98 -6.46 -6.63
CA GLN A 94 12.47 -7.82 -6.32
C GLN A 94 11.70 -8.85 -7.15
N THR A 95 12.39 -9.46 -8.12
CA THR A 95 11.75 -10.32 -9.12
C THR A 95 11.07 -11.54 -8.49
N ASP A 96 11.71 -12.21 -7.54
CA ASP A 96 11.16 -13.41 -6.89
C ASP A 96 9.88 -13.10 -6.10
N LEU A 97 9.83 -11.94 -5.41
CA LEU A 97 8.64 -11.51 -4.71
C LEU A 97 7.52 -11.12 -5.68
N VAL A 98 7.85 -10.42 -6.77
CA VAL A 98 6.90 -10.09 -7.84
C VAL A 98 6.30 -11.36 -8.43
N GLU A 99 7.12 -12.37 -8.73
CA GLU A 99 6.68 -13.67 -9.25
C GLU A 99 5.74 -14.37 -8.27
N ALA A 100 6.15 -14.46 -6.99
CA ALA A 100 5.33 -15.11 -5.95
C ALA A 100 3.96 -14.46 -5.82
N ILE A 101 3.91 -13.11 -5.72
CA ILE A 101 2.65 -12.37 -5.65
C ILE A 101 1.82 -12.57 -6.94
N ALA A 102 2.45 -12.54 -8.11
CA ALA A 102 1.74 -12.73 -9.38
C ALA A 102 1.06 -14.09 -9.47
N LYS A 103 1.72 -15.15 -8.97
CA LYS A 103 1.20 -16.53 -8.97
C LYS A 103 -0.05 -16.68 -8.10
N THR A 104 -0.26 -15.84 -7.11
CA THR A 104 -1.49 -15.87 -6.29
C THR A 104 -2.76 -15.52 -7.06
N LYS A 105 -2.65 -14.84 -8.22
CA LYS A 105 -3.77 -14.34 -9.04
C LYS A 105 -4.71 -13.36 -8.32
N ARG A 106 -4.33 -12.88 -7.14
CA ARG A 106 -5.04 -11.81 -6.43
C ARG A 106 -4.85 -10.46 -7.14
N VAL A 107 -5.69 -9.50 -6.82
CA VAL A 107 -5.44 -8.11 -7.23
C VAL A 107 -4.17 -7.62 -6.54
N VAL A 108 -3.30 -6.94 -7.27
CA VAL A 108 -2.02 -6.46 -6.75
C VAL A 108 -2.00 -4.94 -6.70
N ASN A 109 -1.75 -4.40 -5.52
CA ASN A 109 -1.44 -2.99 -5.33
C ASN A 109 0.08 -2.78 -5.40
N ILE A 110 0.57 -2.21 -6.49
CA ILE A 110 1.99 -1.89 -6.69
C ILE A 110 2.27 -0.53 -6.06
N LYS A 111 2.88 -0.51 -4.87
CA LYS A 111 3.30 0.75 -4.27
C LYS A 111 4.52 1.30 -5.00
N LYS A 112 4.36 2.44 -5.67
CA LYS A 112 5.44 3.02 -6.49
C LYS A 112 6.66 3.31 -5.61
N PRO A 113 7.86 2.78 -5.94
CA PRO A 113 9.09 3.22 -5.31
C PRO A 113 9.30 4.73 -5.48
N GLN A 114 9.67 5.40 -4.39
CA GLN A 114 9.93 6.84 -4.42
C GLN A 114 11.20 7.21 -5.19
N PHE A 115 12.06 6.25 -5.47
CA PHE A 115 13.34 6.44 -6.17
C PHE A 115 13.26 6.15 -7.68
N ILE A 116 12.08 5.81 -8.22
CA ILE A 116 11.89 5.62 -9.66
C ILE A 116 10.99 6.72 -10.24
N SER A 117 11.19 7.00 -11.51
CA SER A 117 10.31 7.93 -12.24
C SER A 117 8.94 7.28 -12.52
N PRO A 118 7.88 8.09 -12.74
CA PRO A 118 6.57 7.59 -13.15
C PRO A 118 6.63 6.66 -14.37
N PHE A 119 7.50 6.94 -15.33
CA PHE A 119 7.67 6.13 -16.53
C PHE A 119 8.25 4.73 -16.24
N GLN A 120 9.14 4.62 -15.26
CA GLN A 120 9.79 3.34 -14.91
C GLN A 120 8.87 2.35 -14.17
N VAL A 121 7.70 2.81 -13.69
CA VAL A 121 6.69 1.92 -13.09
C VAL A 121 6.27 0.81 -14.05
N LYS A 122 6.27 1.12 -15.34
CA LYS A 122 5.99 0.14 -16.41
C LYS A 122 6.80 -1.14 -16.27
N ASN A 123 8.08 -1.05 -15.92
CA ASN A 123 8.94 -2.23 -15.79
C ASN A 123 8.47 -3.19 -14.69
N ILE A 124 7.87 -2.67 -13.62
CA ILE A 124 7.29 -3.49 -12.54
C ILE A 124 5.99 -4.13 -13.02
N VAL A 125 5.13 -3.34 -13.68
CA VAL A 125 3.88 -3.83 -14.28
C VAL A 125 4.15 -4.95 -15.27
N ASP A 126 5.14 -4.78 -16.14
CA ASP A 126 5.51 -5.77 -17.15
C ASP A 126 6.00 -7.09 -16.53
N LYS A 127 6.72 -7.04 -15.38
CA LYS A 127 7.08 -8.26 -14.64
C LYS A 127 5.85 -9.00 -14.14
N PHE A 128 4.88 -8.33 -13.51
CA PHE A 128 3.64 -8.96 -13.07
C PHE A 128 2.88 -9.60 -14.23
N ARG A 129 2.79 -8.91 -15.36
CA ARG A 129 2.14 -9.42 -16.57
C ARG A 129 2.88 -10.62 -17.16
N HIS A 130 4.22 -10.59 -17.16
CA HIS A 130 5.06 -11.71 -17.60
C HIS A 130 4.76 -12.98 -16.77
N PHE A 131 4.60 -12.85 -15.46
CA PHE A 131 4.22 -13.96 -14.57
C PHE A 131 2.70 -14.23 -14.56
N GLY A 132 1.96 -13.65 -15.51
CA GLY A 132 0.57 -13.98 -15.81
C GLY A 132 -0.46 -13.35 -14.87
N ASN A 133 -0.15 -12.23 -14.22
CA ASN A 133 -1.13 -11.45 -13.44
C ASN A 133 -1.37 -10.07 -14.06
N ASN A 134 -2.61 -9.85 -14.52
CA ASN A 134 -3.06 -8.59 -15.09
C ASN A 134 -4.00 -7.78 -14.17
N LYS A 135 -4.32 -8.31 -12.98
CA LYS A 135 -5.17 -7.63 -12.00
C LYS A 135 -4.34 -6.68 -11.16
N LEU A 136 -3.94 -5.56 -11.73
CA LEU A 136 -2.98 -4.63 -11.16
C LEU A 136 -3.59 -3.27 -10.94
N LEU A 137 -3.17 -2.59 -9.89
CA LEU A 137 -3.33 -1.17 -9.66
C LEU A 137 -2.03 -0.57 -9.12
N ILE A 138 -1.84 0.72 -9.30
CA ILE A 138 -0.61 1.43 -8.92
C ILE A 138 -0.94 2.40 -7.79
N CYS A 139 -0.11 2.44 -6.76
CA CYS A 139 -0.23 3.38 -5.67
C CYS A 139 0.88 4.44 -5.76
N GLU A 140 0.52 5.66 -6.19
CA GLU A 140 1.42 6.82 -6.14
C GLU A 140 1.60 7.28 -4.69
N ARG A 141 2.83 7.61 -4.29
CA ARG A 141 3.18 8.01 -2.92
C ARG A 141 4.29 9.07 -2.84
N GLY A 142 4.57 9.72 -3.95
CA GLY A 142 5.63 10.70 -4.08
C GLY A 142 6.95 10.11 -4.59
N THR A 143 7.79 11.01 -5.03
CA THR A 143 9.15 10.76 -5.54
C THR A 143 10.15 11.55 -4.70
N ASN A 144 11.32 10.99 -4.47
CA ASN A 144 12.39 11.68 -3.74
C ASN A 144 12.78 12.99 -4.46
N PHE A 145 12.87 14.05 -3.67
CA PHE A 145 13.36 15.33 -4.10
C PHE A 145 14.43 15.82 -3.11
N GLY A 146 15.69 15.75 -3.51
CA GLY A 146 16.81 15.91 -2.59
C GLY A 146 16.90 14.71 -1.61
N TYR A 147 17.41 14.96 -0.40
CA TYR A 147 17.71 13.90 0.57
C TYR A 147 16.50 13.43 1.39
N ASP A 148 15.68 14.35 1.88
CA ASP A 148 14.67 14.02 2.89
C ASP A 148 13.26 14.48 2.54
N ASN A 149 13.04 15.00 1.34
CA ASN A 149 11.74 15.43 0.89
C ASN A 149 11.14 14.51 -0.15
N LEU A 150 9.81 14.50 -0.18
CA LEU A 150 9.02 13.85 -1.22
C LEU A 150 8.18 14.91 -1.94
N VAL A 151 8.05 14.74 -3.25
CA VAL A 151 7.19 15.55 -4.10
C VAL A 151 6.26 14.63 -4.89
N VAL A 152 5.01 15.03 -4.99
CA VAL A 152 4.07 14.41 -5.90
C VAL A 152 4.04 15.24 -7.17
N ASP A 153 4.49 14.64 -8.26
CA ASP A 153 4.34 15.21 -9.59
C ASP A 153 2.94 14.85 -10.13
N MET A 154 2.06 15.84 -10.20
CA MET A 154 0.70 15.64 -10.68
C MET A 154 0.67 15.23 -12.17
N LEU A 155 1.63 15.64 -12.98
CA LEU A 155 1.79 15.18 -14.36
C LEU A 155 2.19 13.70 -14.42
N GLY A 156 2.83 13.20 -13.35
CA GLY A 156 3.21 11.80 -13.20
C GLY A 156 2.03 10.83 -13.27
N PHE A 157 0.84 11.23 -12.82
CA PHE A 157 -0.37 10.40 -12.96
C PHE A 157 -0.71 10.14 -14.43
N GLY A 158 -0.65 11.17 -15.28
CA GLY A 158 -0.86 11.02 -16.71
C GLY A 158 0.21 10.15 -17.38
N VAL A 159 1.48 10.29 -16.96
CA VAL A 159 2.58 9.45 -17.43
C VAL A 159 2.37 7.98 -17.07
N ILE A 160 2.01 7.69 -15.81
CA ILE A 160 1.71 6.33 -15.34
C ILE A 160 0.54 5.75 -16.14
N LYS A 161 -0.58 6.46 -16.26
CA LYS A 161 -1.74 6.02 -17.03
C LYS A 161 -1.35 5.62 -18.45
N LYS A 162 -0.66 6.51 -19.15
CA LYS A 162 -0.25 6.28 -20.54
C LYS A 162 0.75 5.12 -20.69
N SER A 163 1.73 5.00 -19.78
CA SER A 163 2.79 3.99 -19.89
C SER A 163 2.40 2.62 -19.33
N CYS A 164 1.47 2.56 -18.37
CA CYS A 164 1.09 1.37 -17.63
C CYS A 164 -0.29 0.82 -18.03
N TYR A 165 -0.64 0.87 -19.30
CA TYR A 165 -1.86 0.22 -19.86
C TYR A 165 -3.17 0.72 -19.23
N ASP A 166 -3.22 1.99 -18.88
CA ASP A 166 -4.38 2.65 -18.25
C ASP A 166 -4.83 2.01 -16.91
N LEU A 167 -3.93 1.38 -16.18
CA LEU A 167 -4.25 0.77 -14.88
C LEU A 167 -4.82 1.80 -13.90
N PRO A 168 -5.70 1.38 -12.98
CA PRO A 168 -6.18 2.22 -11.88
C PRO A 168 -5.01 2.73 -11.02
N ILE A 169 -5.13 3.97 -10.53
CA ILE A 169 -4.13 4.57 -9.65
C ILE A 169 -4.78 4.93 -8.31
N PHE A 170 -4.18 4.47 -7.21
CA PHE A 170 -4.43 4.96 -5.87
C PHE A 170 -3.43 6.06 -5.53
N PHE A 171 -3.85 7.04 -4.76
CA PHE A 171 -2.98 8.06 -4.23
C PHE A 171 -2.82 7.92 -2.72
N ASP A 172 -1.62 7.62 -2.26
CA ASP A 172 -1.27 7.56 -0.85
C ASP A 172 -0.86 8.94 -0.37
N VAL A 173 -1.84 9.74 0.02
CA VAL A 173 -1.67 11.12 0.47
C VAL A 173 -0.78 11.20 1.70
N THR A 174 -0.92 10.26 2.63
CA THR A 174 -0.18 10.26 3.90
C THR A 174 1.33 10.09 3.68
N HIS A 175 1.73 9.09 2.88
CA HIS A 175 3.15 8.89 2.57
C HIS A 175 3.73 9.98 1.67
N ALA A 176 2.91 10.60 0.82
CA ALA A 176 3.35 11.72 0.00
C ALA A 176 3.77 12.95 0.85
N LEU A 177 3.20 13.07 2.05
CA LEU A 177 3.52 14.14 3.00
C LEU A 177 4.58 13.76 4.04
N GLN A 178 5.16 12.55 3.93
CA GLN A 178 6.18 12.08 4.86
C GLN A 178 7.42 12.97 4.78
N CYS A 179 7.98 13.31 5.93
CA CYS A 179 9.25 14.03 6.06
C CYS A 179 10.11 13.38 7.14
N ARG A 180 11.40 13.68 7.11
CA ARG A 180 12.32 13.29 8.17
C ARG A 180 12.64 14.50 9.01
N ASP A 181 12.72 14.29 10.31
CA ASP A 181 13.25 15.22 11.26
C ASP A 181 14.59 14.67 11.76
N LEU A 182 15.65 15.44 11.66
CA LEU A 182 17.00 15.04 12.10
C LEU A 182 17.09 14.75 13.59
N SER A 183 16.15 15.29 14.38
CA SER A 183 16.05 15.05 15.83
C SER A 183 15.26 13.80 16.19
N SER A 184 14.64 13.11 15.22
CA SER A 184 13.75 11.97 15.45
C SER A 184 14.26 10.69 14.78
N SER A 185 14.20 9.58 15.49
CA SER A 185 14.47 8.23 14.97
C SER A 185 13.33 7.67 14.11
N VAL A 186 12.20 8.37 14.04
CA VAL A 186 11.01 7.95 13.28
C VAL A 186 10.64 9.00 12.24
N SER A 187 10.09 8.53 11.11
CA SER A 187 9.56 9.43 10.10
C SER A 187 8.35 10.18 10.62
N GLN A 188 8.29 11.47 10.33
CA GLN A 188 7.15 12.33 10.62
C GLN A 188 6.35 12.62 9.36
N GLY A 189 5.21 13.26 9.50
CA GLY A 189 4.35 13.66 8.40
C GLY A 189 3.88 15.11 8.55
N ARG A 190 3.74 15.80 7.42
CA ARG A 190 3.16 17.14 7.36
C ARG A 190 1.64 17.05 7.43
N SER A 191 1.10 16.55 8.55
CA SER A 191 -0.35 16.28 8.70
C SER A 191 -1.21 17.52 8.49
N CYS A 192 -0.70 18.72 8.75
CA CYS A 192 -1.40 19.97 8.46
C CYS A 192 -1.67 20.20 6.96
N LEU A 193 -0.90 19.56 6.07
CA LEU A 193 -1.08 19.65 4.62
C LEU A 193 -1.99 18.54 4.06
N LEU A 194 -2.45 17.61 4.89
CA LEU A 194 -3.33 16.53 4.45
C LEU A 194 -4.64 17.07 3.87
N TYR A 195 -5.16 18.12 4.50
CA TYR A 195 -6.39 18.78 4.07
C TYR A 195 -6.27 19.47 2.70
N THR A 196 -5.07 19.96 2.36
CA THR A 196 -4.82 20.66 1.10
C THR A 196 -4.25 19.74 0.01
N SER A 197 -4.10 18.46 0.30
CA SER A 197 -3.66 17.49 -0.72
C SER A 197 -4.74 17.30 -1.78
N PRO A 198 -4.37 17.27 -3.08
CA PRO A 198 -5.33 17.12 -4.16
C PRO A 198 -6.11 15.80 -4.00
N SER A 199 -7.41 15.90 -4.21
CA SER A 199 -8.32 14.77 -4.28
C SER A 199 -8.62 14.42 -5.75
N PRO A 200 -8.85 13.16 -6.09
CA PRO A 200 -9.28 12.77 -7.43
C PRO A 200 -10.61 13.39 -7.88
N ARG A 201 -11.31 14.07 -6.99
CA ARG A 201 -12.59 14.75 -7.25
C ARG A 201 -12.46 16.24 -7.47
N ASP A 202 -11.27 16.82 -7.33
CA ASP A 202 -10.99 18.23 -7.54
C ASP A 202 -10.56 18.54 -8.98
#